data_d1718c312ca0c055385b46c5c5ae1e1b
#
_entry.id   d1718c312ca0c055385b46c5c5ae1e1b
#
_cell.length_a   1.000
_cell.length_b   1.000
_cell.length_c   1.000
_cell.angle_alpha   90.00
_cell.angle_beta   90.00
_cell.angle_gamma   90.00
#
_symmetry.space_group_name_H-M   'P 1'
#
loop_
_entity.id
_entity.type
_entity.pdbx_description
1 polymer ?
#
loop_
_entity_poly.entity_id
_entity_poly.type
_entity_poly.pdbx_seq_one_letter_code
_entity_poly.pdbx_strand_id
1 'polypeptide(L)'
;VETGKPLADMREYVGTMRTAAEQMGGLPPVDLATLRDKMVGLAVEIGDGAVWANASRSRMAHSLSLVPDDRLTDGFQVGNMIPTVVDDDLAAARARNRKTLQGYVALPNYRNYWIDAGYADEMAAVQAALDARDADGVLAAMSDEWLDDCTLSGPVDRVRDGVEAWFDAGVTNPILVPSSTSGGQAKAMTELFATFG
;
A
#
# COMPACT_ATOMS: atom_id res chain seq x y z
N VAL A 1 0.17 -0.17 -27.18
CA VAL A 1 -1.09 0.25 -26.57
C VAL A 1 -0.94 1.74 -26.29
N GLU A 2 -1.73 2.59 -26.97
CA GLU A 2 -1.80 4.01 -26.58
C GLU A 2 -2.27 4.09 -25.14
N THR A 3 -1.50 4.74 -24.29
CA THR A 3 -1.93 5.04 -22.92
C THR A 3 -3.01 6.10 -23.00
N GLY A 4 -4.25 5.74 -22.70
CA GLY A 4 -5.40 6.64 -22.66
C GLY A 4 -5.27 7.70 -21.54
N LYS A 5 -6.37 8.26 -21.13
CA LYS A 5 -6.47 9.16 -19.98
C LYS A 5 -6.86 8.36 -18.74
N PRO A 6 -5.92 7.86 -17.91
CA PRO A 6 -6.18 6.81 -16.90
C PRO A 6 -7.40 7.08 -16.00
N LEU A 7 -7.61 8.34 -15.58
CA LEU A 7 -8.74 8.70 -14.73
C LEU A 7 -10.08 8.65 -15.50
N ALA A 8 -10.09 9.08 -16.76
CA ALA A 8 -11.28 9.06 -17.61
C ALA A 8 -11.63 7.60 -17.97
N ASP A 9 -10.61 6.82 -18.33
CA ASP A 9 -10.78 5.42 -18.70
C ASP A 9 -11.30 4.60 -17.50
N MET A 10 -10.81 4.86 -16.28
CA MET A 10 -11.31 4.22 -15.07
C MET A 10 -12.76 4.60 -14.76
N ARG A 11 -13.13 5.88 -14.95
CA ARG A 11 -14.50 6.35 -14.76
C ARG A 11 -15.47 5.66 -15.72
N GLU A 12 -15.10 5.57 -16.99
CA GLU A 12 -15.87 4.88 -18.03
C GLU A 12 -16.02 3.39 -17.72
N TYR A 13 -14.92 2.74 -17.30
CA TYR A 13 -14.89 1.33 -16.97
C TYR A 13 -15.85 1.00 -15.80
N VAL A 14 -15.75 1.74 -14.69
CA VAL A 14 -16.64 1.53 -13.53
C VAL A 14 -18.10 1.83 -13.89
N GLY A 15 -18.36 2.88 -14.67
CA GLY A 15 -19.70 3.20 -15.16
C GLY A 15 -20.28 2.08 -16.01
N THR A 16 -19.49 1.53 -16.94
CA THR A 16 -19.91 0.39 -17.78
C THR A 16 -20.19 -0.86 -16.96
N MET A 17 -19.34 -1.16 -15.96
CA MET A 17 -19.57 -2.30 -15.04
C MET A 17 -20.90 -2.14 -14.28
N ARG A 18 -21.17 -0.96 -13.71
CA ARG A 18 -22.42 -0.69 -12.97
C ARG A 18 -23.64 -0.85 -13.85
N THR A 19 -23.63 -0.28 -15.06
CA THR A 19 -24.73 -0.42 -16.02
C THR A 19 -24.97 -1.89 -16.40
N ALA A 20 -23.91 -2.64 -16.68
CA ALA A 20 -24.03 -4.06 -17.02
C ALA A 20 -24.59 -4.90 -15.87
N ALA A 21 -24.28 -4.54 -14.62
CA ALA A 21 -24.70 -5.27 -13.44
C ALA A 21 -26.13 -4.96 -12.98
N GLU A 22 -26.76 -3.88 -13.47
CA GLU A 22 -28.16 -3.53 -13.11
C GLU A 22 -29.13 -4.69 -13.37
N GLN A 23 -28.93 -5.41 -14.48
CA GLN A 23 -29.74 -6.58 -14.84
C GLN A 23 -29.46 -7.83 -13.99
N MET A 24 -28.36 -7.83 -13.22
CA MET A 24 -27.91 -8.94 -12.38
C MET A 24 -28.11 -8.67 -10.88
N GLY A 25 -28.81 -7.60 -10.53
CA GLY A 25 -29.07 -7.23 -9.13
C GLY A 25 -28.04 -6.28 -8.52
N GLY A 26 -27.18 -5.67 -9.33
CA GLY A 26 -26.16 -4.71 -8.91
C GLY A 26 -24.77 -5.32 -8.74
N LEU A 27 -23.78 -4.48 -8.39
CA LEU A 27 -22.43 -4.89 -8.03
C LEU A 27 -22.26 -4.96 -6.50
N PRO A 28 -21.36 -5.80 -6.01
CA PRO A 28 -20.83 -5.61 -4.67
C PRO A 28 -20.09 -4.25 -4.59
N PRO A 29 -19.74 -3.77 -3.39
CA PRO A 29 -18.93 -2.56 -3.24
C PRO A 29 -17.68 -2.59 -4.12
N VAL A 30 -17.39 -1.48 -4.78
CA VAL A 30 -16.27 -1.33 -5.71
C VAL A 30 -15.23 -0.39 -5.10
N ASP A 31 -14.15 -0.95 -4.58
CA ASP A 31 -13.03 -0.18 -4.09
C ASP A 31 -12.04 0.09 -5.22
N LEU A 32 -11.55 1.33 -5.32
CA LEU A 32 -10.57 1.69 -6.32
C LEU A 32 -9.14 1.59 -5.76
N ALA A 33 -8.25 0.98 -6.54
CA ALA A 33 -6.82 1.05 -6.25
C ALA A 33 -6.34 2.49 -6.39
N THR A 34 -5.77 3.03 -5.33
CA THR A 34 -5.32 4.42 -5.25
C THR A 34 -3.83 4.48 -4.86
N LEU A 35 -3.20 5.60 -5.15
CA LEU A 35 -1.86 5.89 -4.64
C LEU A 35 -1.70 7.38 -4.35
N ARG A 36 -2.05 8.26 -5.30
CA ARG A 36 -1.89 9.72 -5.20
C ARG A 36 -3.22 10.44 -5.28
N ASP A 37 -3.23 11.69 -4.87
CA ASP A 37 -4.40 12.56 -4.63
C ASP A 37 -5.49 12.48 -5.71
N LYS A 38 -5.10 12.48 -6.99
CA LYS A 38 -6.09 12.42 -8.09
C LYS A 38 -6.87 11.11 -8.14
N MET A 39 -6.22 9.98 -7.79
CA MET A 39 -6.89 8.68 -7.72
C MET A 39 -7.76 8.58 -6.46
N VAL A 40 -7.32 9.17 -5.34
CA VAL A 40 -8.16 9.29 -4.13
C VAL A 40 -9.43 10.07 -4.45
N GLY A 41 -9.30 11.24 -5.08
CA GLY A 41 -10.47 12.03 -5.51
C GLY A 41 -11.40 11.26 -6.46
N LEU A 42 -10.85 10.45 -7.38
CA LEU A 42 -11.68 9.59 -8.23
C LEU A 42 -12.38 8.48 -7.43
N ALA A 43 -11.68 7.85 -6.46
CA ALA A 43 -12.29 6.84 -5.60
C ALA A 43 -13.46 7.42 -4.79
N VAL A 44 -13.31 8.64 -4.27
CA VAL A 44 -14.39 9.37 -3.59
C VAL A 44 -15.59 9.62 -4.52
N GLU A 45 -15.33 9.96 -5.80
CA GLU A 45 -16.37 10.30 -6.77
C GLU A 45 -17.18 9.07 -7.22
N ILE A 46 -16.50 7.96 -7.54
CA ILE A 46 -17.12 6.83 -8.23
C ILE A 46 -16.96 5.48 -7.52
N GLY A 47 -16.22 5.40 -6.42
CA GLY A 47 -15.98 4.16 -5.67
C GLY A 47 -16.77 4.09 -4.37
N ASP A 48 -16.73 2.92 -3.76
CA ASP A 48 -17.26 2.66 -2.43
C ASP A 48 -16.12 2.64 -1.39
N GLY A 49 -14.87 2.66 -1.87
CA GLY A 49 -13.66 2.73 -1.07
C GLY A 49 -12.41 3.03 -1.88
N ALA A 50 -11.31 3.20 -1.18
CA ALA A 50 -9.97 3.43 -1.70
C ALA A 50 -8.99 2.44 -1.08
N VAL A 51 -8.22 1.73 -1.91
CA VAL A 51 -7.22 0.77 -1.46
C VAL A 51 -5.84 1.17 -1.96
N TRP A 52 -4.94 1.43 -1.03
CA TRP A 52 -3.52 1.64 -1.32
C TRP A 52 -2.76 0.33 -1.33
N ALA A 53 -1.62 0.33 -1.98
CA ALA A 53 -0.61 -0.71 -1.83
C ALA A 53 0.71 -0.03 -1.44
N ASN A 54 1.31 -0.47 -0.34
CA ASN A 54 2.56 0.07 0.19
C ASN A 54 2.49 1.58 0.51
N ALA A 55 1.39 2.04 1.07
CA ALA A 55 1.26 3.41 1.53
C ALA A 55 2.26 3.73 2.65
N SER A 56 2.63 5.00 2.78
CA SER A 56 3.29 5.54 3.97
C SER A 56 2.24 5.89 5.02
N ARG A 57 2.37 5.33 6.22
CA ARG A 57 1.44 5.59 7.32
C ARG A 57 1.41 7.07 7.69
N SER A 58 2.59 7.71 7.69
CA SER A 58 2.73 9.13 7.97
C SER A 58 1.94 10.03 7.00
N ARG A 59 1.69 9.56 5.75
CA ARG A 59 0.94 10.32 4.75
C ARG A 59 -0.57 10.06 4.80
N MET A 60 -1.06 9.09 5.56
CA MET A 60 -2.49 8.75 5.58
C MET A 60 -3.38 9.92 6.00
N ALA A 61 -2.96 10.73 6.97
CA ALA A 61 -3.71 11.92 7.37
C ALA A 61 -3.96 12.89 6.20
N HIS A 62 -2.94 13.12 5.34
CA HIS A 62 -3.12 13.91 4.12
C HIS A 62 -4.07 13.22 3.14
N SER A 63 -3.87 11.93 2.89
CA SER A 63 -4.70 11.18 1.93
C SER A 63 -6.17 11.18 2.35
N LEU A 64 -6.45 11.03 3.63
CA LEU A 64 -7.81 11.04 4.18
C LEU A 64 -8.44 12.42 4.22
N SER A 65 -7.66 13.50 4.29
CA SER A 65 -8.19 14.87 4.18
C SER A 65 -8.85 15.16 2.82
N LEU A 66 -8.63 14.30 1.83
CA LEU A 66 -9.27 14.37 0.51
C LEU A 66 -10.61 13.63 0.45
N VAL A 67 -10.95 12.86 1.50
CA VAL A 67 -12.21 12.13 1.62
C VAL A 67 -13.14 12.94 2.51
N PRO A 68 -14.32 13.34 2.03
CA PRO A 68 -15.30 14.05 2.86
C PRO A 68 -15.72 13.23 4.10
N ASP A 69 -15.94 13.90 5.22
CA ASP A 69 -16.27 13.26 6.50
C ASP A 69 -17.55 12.41 6.43
N ASP A 70 -18.55 12.86 5.68
CA ASP A 70 -19.79 12.13 5.45
C ASP A 70 -19.53 10.79 4.73
N ARG A 71 -18.61 10.76 3.76
CA ARG A 71 -18.22 9.52 3.09
C ARG A 71 -17.55 8.52 4.04
N LEU A 72 -16.65 9.01 4.91
CA LEU A 72 -16.00 8.17 5.93
C LEU A 72 -17.04 7.61 6.92
N THR A 73 -18.00 8.43 7.33
CA THR A 73 -19.08 8.05 8.25
C THR A 73 -20.06 7.05 7.61
N ASP A 74 -20.30 7.18 6.30
CA ASP A 74 -21.21 6.30 5.53
C ASP A 74 -20.55 4.96 5.12
N GLY A 75 -19.35 4.66 5.64
CA GLY A 75 -18.71 3.36 5.47
C GLY A 75 -17.81 3.25 4.24
N PHE A 76 -17.29 4.39 3.72
CA PHE A 76 -16.26 4.38 2.68
C PHE A 76 -15.05 3.58 3.16
N GLN A 77 -14.69 2.53 2.42
CA GLN A 77 -13.60 1.64 2.80
C GLN A 77 -12.24 2.31 2.59
N VAL A 78 -11.38 2.22 3.60
CA VAL A 78 -9.99 2.70 3.54
C VAL A 78 -9.07 1.50 3.75
N GLY A 79 -8.58 0.93 2.65
CA GLY A 79 -7.72 -0.25 2.69
C GLY A 79 -6.26 0.08 2.39
N ASN A 80 -5.33 -0.67 2.96
CA ASN A 80 -3.92 -0.65 2.55
C ASN A 80 -3.34 -2.06 2.54
N MET A 81 -2.71 -2.44 1.44
CA MET A 81 -1.92 -3.68 1.34
C MET A 81 -0.54 -3.42 1.94
N ILE A 82 -0.25 -4.07 3.07
CA ILE A 82 0.93 -3.81 3.91
C ILE A 82 1.84 -5.04 3.87
N PRO A 83 3.05 -4.96 3.27
CA PRO A 83 4.03 -6.05 3.36
C PRO A 83 4.36 -6.35 4.81
N THR A 84 4.20 -7.62 5.19
CA THR A 84 4.29 -8.04 6.59
C THR A 84 5.24 -9.22 6.73
N VAL A 85 6.21 -9.10 7.65
CA VAL A 85 7.16 -10.17 7.99
C VAL A 85 7.24 -10.32 9.49
N VAL A 86 6.83 -11.46 10.00
CA VAL A 86 6.92 -11.81 11.43
C VAL A 86 8.20 -12.62 11.64
N ASP A 87 9.15 -12.05 12.36
CA ASP A 87 10.43 -12.71 12.71
C ASP A 87 11.05 -12.00 13.92
N ASP A 88 11.61 -12.74 14.86
CA ASP A 88 12.31 -12.17 16.02
C ASP A 88 13.57 -11.40 15.63
N ASP A 89 14.19 -11.76 14.48
CA ASP A 89 15.28 -10.98 13.87
C ASP A 89 14.69 -9.84 13.02
N LEU A 90 14.60 -8.66 13.63
CA LEU A 90 14.11 -7.44 12.97
C LEU A 90 14.91 -7.08 11.71
N ALA A 91 16.24 -7.31 11.73
CA ALA A 91 17.08 -6.99 10.57
C ALA A 91 16.77 -7.93 9.39
N ALA A 92 16.57 -9.22 9.66
CA ALA A 92 16.15 -10.19 8.67
C ALA A 92 14.74 -9.88 8.13
N ALA A 93 13.80 -9.49 8.99
CA ALA A 93 12.45 -9.10 8.60
C ALA A 93 12.46 -7.88 7.68
N ARG A 94 13.20 -6.81 8.02
CA ARG A 94 13.36 -5.62 7.19
C ARG A 94 14.05 -5.94 5.86
N ALA A 95 15.10 -6.77 5.87
CA ALA A 95 15.78 -7.20 4.65
C ALA A 95 14.82 -7.96 3.70
N ARG A 96 13.90 -8.75 4.24
CA ARG A 96 12.85 -9.42 3.45
C ARG A 96 11.88 -8.42 2.83
N ASN A 97 11.42 -7.43 3.60
CA ASN A 97 10.52 -6.38 3.10
C ASN A 97 11.20 -5.47 2.05
N ARG A 98 12.51 -5.16 2.17
CA ARG A 98 13.27 -4.48 1.11
C ARG A 98 13.18 -5.24 -0.21
N LYS A 99 13.37 -6.56 -0.20
CA LYS A 99 13.23 -7.40 -1.40
C LYS A 99 11.81 -7.39 -1.96
N THR A 100 10.79 -7.35 -1.11
CA THR A 100 9.39 -7.25 -1.53
C THR A 100 9.14 -5.91 -2.23
N LEU A 101 9.68 -4.81 -1.70
CA LEU A 101 9.46 -3.46 -2.25
C LEU A 101 10.39 -3.10 -3.41
N GLN A 102 11.44 -3.89 -3.68
CA GLN A 102 12.42 -3.60 -4.73
C GLN A 102 11.79 -3.38 -6.11
N GLY A 103 10.76 -4.15 -6.45
CA GLY A 103 10.01 -3.97 -7.70
C GLY A 103 9.19 -2.67 -7.74
N TYR A 104 8.67 -2.24 -6.59
CA TYR A 104 7.85 -1.05 -6.50
C TYR A 104 8.67 0.23 -6.57
N VAL A 105 9.83 0.29 -5.91
CA VAL A 105 10.72 1.47 -5.99
C VAL A 105 11.29 1.67 -7.40
N ALA A 106 11.28 0.65 -8.26
CA ALA A 106 11.64 0.80 -9.66
C ALA A 106 10.57 1.55 -10.49
N LEU A 107 9.34 1.70 -9.98
CA LEU A 107 8.23 2.34 -10.67
C LEU A 107 8.15 3.84 -10.35
N PRO A 108 8.21 4.74 -11.34
CA PRO A 108 8.21 6.19 -11.10
C PRO A 108 6.99 6.71 -10.31
N ASN A 109 5.81 6.13 -10.51
CA ASN A 109 4.60 6.54 -9.80
C ASN A 109 4.70 6.27 -8.28
N TYR A 110 5.32 5.17 -7.87
CA TYR A 110 5.58 4.86 -6.46
C TYR A 110 6.66 5.77 -5.88
N ARG A 111 7.79 5.98 -6.57
CA ARG A 111 8.80 6.92 -6.10
C ARG A 111 8.24 8.33 -5.91
N ASN A 112 7.45 8.82 -6.87
CA ASN A 112 6.78 10.12 -6.74
C ASN A 112 5.85 10.19 -5.53
N TYR A 113 5.15 9.10 -5.22
CA TYR A 113 4.32 9.02 -4.01
C TYR A 113 5.16 9.12 -2.73
N TRP A 114 6.26 8.37 -2.64
CA TRP A 114 7.12 8.42 -1.46
C TRP A 114 7.91 9.72 -1.34
N ILE A 115 8.23 10.38 -2.45
CA ILE A 115 8.76 11.77 -2.43
C ILE A 115 7.72 12.71 -1.81
N ASP A 116 6.45 12.62 -2.23
CA ASP A 116 5.34 13.41 -1.68
C ASP A 116 5.08 13.06 -0.18
N ALA A 117 5.48 11.86 0.26
CA ALA A 117 5.39 11.41 1.65
C ALA A 117 6.58 11.85 2.54
N GLY A 118 7.59 12.52 1.97
CA GLY A 118 8.73 13.06 2.70
C GLY A 118 10.05 12.31 2.52
N TYR A 119 10.08 11.23 1.73
CA TYR A 119 11.25 10.37 1.49
C TYR A 119 11.99 10.73 0.19
N ALA A 120 12.21 12.02 -0.03
CA ALA A 120 12.85 12.52 -1.26
C ALA A 120 14.31 12.05 -1.39
N ASP A 121 15.04 12.02 -0.30
CA ASP A 121 16.45 11.63 -0.29
C ASP A 121 16.63 10.13 -0.58
N GLU A 122 15.82 9.28 0.05
CA GLU A 122 15.79 7.85 -0.23
C GLU A 122 15.45 7.58 -1.70
N MET A 123 14.41 8.24 -2.22
CA MET A 123 13.99 8.04 -3.61
C MET A 123 15.01 8.58 -4.62
N ALA A 124 15.76 9.63 -4.28
CA ALA A 124 16.87 10.10 -5.10
C ALA A 124 18.04 9.08 -5.10
N ALA A 125 18.37 8.51 -3.94
CA ALA A 125 19.40 7.46 -3.84
C ALA A 125 18.98 6.18 -4.58
N VAL A 126 17.72 5.78 -4.47
CA VAL A 126 17.13 4.67 -5.26
C VAL A 126 17.28 4.94 -6.76
N GLN A 127 16.91 6.15 -7.22
CA GLN A 127 17.02 6.48 -8.66
C GLN A 127 18.47 6.40 -9.13
N ALA A 128 19.43 6.94 -8.36
CA ALA A 128 20.86 6.87 -8.69
C ALA A 128 21.35 5.42 -8.80
N ALA A 129 20.95 4.55 -7.87
CA ALA A 129 21.30 3.14 -7.90
C ALA A 129 20.66 2.39 -9.10
N LEU A 130 19.40 2.71 -9.45
CA LEU A 130 18.73 2.18 -10.63
C LEU A 130 19.47 2.57 -11.94
N ASP A 131 19.88 3.84 -12.05
CA ASP A 131 20.61 4.36 -13.21
C ASP A 131 22.00 3.68 -13.34
N ALA A 132 22.64 3.39 -12.20
CA ALA A 132 23.89 2.65 -12.13
C ALA A 132 23.71 1.12 -12.31
N ARG A 133 22.48 0.60 -12.37
CA ARG A 133 22.15 -0.83 -12.36
C ARG A 133 22.72 -1.57 -11.14
N ASP A 134 22.80 -0.88 -10.02
CA ASP A 134 23.28 -1.39 -8.74
C ASP A 134 22.09 -1.91 -7.90
N ALA A 135 21.81 -3.20 -7.99
CA ALA A 135 20.70 -3.82 -7.26
C ALA A 135 20.91 -3.78 -5.73
N ASP A 136 22.15 -3.90 -5.27
CA ASP A 136 22.45 -3.84 -3.83
C ASP A 136 22.34 -2.39 -3.34
N GLY A 137 22.75 -1.42 -4.13
CA GLY A 137 22.57 0.01 -3.87
C GLY A 137 21.09 0.39 -3.78
N VAL A 138 20.22 -0.18 -4.60
CA VAL A 138 18.76 0.01 -4.49
C VAL A 138 18.26 -0.46 -3.12
N LEU A 139 18.68 -1.64 -2.65
CA LEU A 139 18.27 -2.16 -1.33
C LEU A 139 18.84 -1.31 -0.18
N ALA A 140 20.09 -0.86 -0.32
CA ALA A 140 20.77 -0.03 0.69
C ALA A 140 20.14 1.38 0.82
N ALA A 141 19.58 1.91 -0.27
CA ALA A 141 18.91 3.21 -0.27
C ALA A 141 17.55 3.21 0.47
N MET A 142 16.97 2.04 0.72
CA MET A 142 15.72 1.88 1.47
C MET A 142 16.01 1.96 2.97
N SER A 143 15.86 3.15 3.59
CA SER A 143 16.10 3.36 5.02
C SER A 143 15.17 2.50 5.89
N ASP A 144 15.58 2.22 7.13
CA ASP A 144 14.74 1.53 8.11
C ASP A 144 13.50 2.37 8.47
N GLU A 145 13.63 3.70 8.51
CA GLU A 145 12.55 4.63 8.79
C GLU A 145 11.45 4.55 7.71
N TRP A 146 11.85 4.63 6.43
CA TRP A 146 10.92 4.48 5.32
C TRP A 146 10.23 3.10 5.31
N LEU A 147 10.99 2.02 5.59
CA LEU A 147 10.42 0.68 5.68
C LEU A 147 9.39 0.55 6.79
N ASP A 148 9.67 1.06 7.98
CA ASP A 148 8.78 0.99 9.14
C ASP A 148 7.52 1.85 8.94
N ASP A 149 7.58 2.86 8.08
CA ASP A 149 6.43 3.67 7.69
C ASP A 149 5.53 2.96 6.66
N CYS A 150 6.09 2.07 5.83
CA CYS A 150 5.38 1.42 4.72
C CYS A 150 5.07 -0.07 4.97
N THR A 151 5.71 -0.72 5.96
CA THR A 151 5.66 -2.16 6.17
C THR A 151 5.52 -2.53 7.64
N LEU A 152 5.23 -3.81 7.89
CA LEU A 152 5.28 -4.41 9.22
C LEU A 152 6.42 -5.43 9.26
N SER A 153 7.38 -5.23 10.17
CA SER A 153 8.56 -6.07 10.30
C SER A 153 8.88 -6.33 11.75
N GLY A 154 9.22 -7.56 12.12
CA GLY A 154 9.78 -7.90 13.41
C GLY A 154 8.97 -8.90 14.23
N PRO A 155 9.21 -8.95 15.56
CA PRO A 155 8.50 -9.85 16.47
C PRO A 155 6.98 -9.63 16.48
N VAL A 156 6.25 -10.64 16.93
CA VAL A 156 4.79 -10.67 17.01
C VAL A 156 4.20 -9.38 17.61
N ASP A 157 4.70 -8.95 18.76
CA ASP A 157 4.15 -7.78 19.45
C ASP A 157 4.36 -6.50 18.63
N ARG A 158 5.54 -6.33 18.01
CA ARG A 158 5.81 -5.19 17.13
C ARG A 158 4.90 -5.17 15.91
N VAL A 159 4.58 -6.33 15.32
CA VAL A 159 3.67 -6.44 14.19
C VAL A 159 2.25 -6.10 14.62
N ARG A 160 1.80 -6.56 15.79
CA ARG A 160 0.49 -6.20 16.35
C ARG A 160 0.36 -4.69 16.60
N ASP A 161 1.33 -4.10 17.31
CA ASP A 161 1.37 -2.66 17.57
C ASP A 161 1.37 -1.86 16.26
N GLY A 162 2.07 -2.37 15.23
CA GLY A 162 2.08 -1.77 13.91
C GLY A 162 0.71 -1.82 13.21
N VAL A 163 -0.08 -2.88 13.38
CA VAL A 163 -1.46 -2.96 12.84
C VAL A 163 -2.35 -1.94 13.55
N GLU A 164 -2.27 -1.84 14.88
CA GLU A 164 -3.02 -0.82 15.62
C GLU A 164 -2.66 0.59 15.15
N ALA A 165 -1.37 0.87 14.92
CA ALA A 165 -0.93 2.15 14.39
C ALA A 165 -1.48 2.46 12.98
N TRP A 166 -1.79 1.45 12.17
CA TRP A 166 -2.49 1.64 10.89
C TRP A 166 -3.98 1.98 11.10
N PHE A 167 -4.65 1.35 12.06
CA PHE A 167 -6.02 1.75 12.45
C PHE A 167 -6.05 3.18 12.97
N ASP A 168 -5.10 3.56 13.83
CA ASP A 168 -4.97 4.94 14.35
C ASP A 168 -4.72 5.96 13.25
N ALA A 169 -4.04 5.57 12.16
CA ALA A 169 -3.84 6.40 10.97
C ALA A 169 -5.09 6.50 10.07
N GLY A 170 -6.21 5.84 10.44
CA GLY A 170 -7.49 5.88 9.75
C GLY A 170 -7.70 4.82 8.67
N VAL A 171 -6.82 3.83 8.57
CA VAL A 171 -7.05 2.66 7.70
C VAL A 171 -8.07 1.74 8.36
N THR A 172 -9.23 1.56 7.72
CA THR A 172 -10.30 0.70 8.26
C THR A 172 -10.13 -0.77 7.92
N ASN A 173 -9.33 -1.07 6.89
CA ASN A 173 -9.07 -2.42 6.41
C ASN A 173 -7.57 -2.64 6.11
N PRO A 174 -6.71 -2.89 7.12
CA PRO A 174 -5.33 -3.30 6.89
C PRO A 174 -5.27 -4.67 6.24
N ILE A 175 -4.74 -4.75 5.02
CA ILE A 175 -4.59 -5.98 4.24
C ILE A 175 -3.14 -6.46 4.39
N LEU A 176 -2.91 -7.42 5.27
CA LEU A 176 -1.57 -7.92 5.53
C LEU A 176 -1.09 -8.84 4.41
N VAL A 177 0.05 -8.51 3.80
CA VAL A 177 0.66 -9.26 2.70
C VAL A 177 1.89 -10.00 3.25
N PRO A 178 1.74 -11.26 3.71
CA PRO A 178 2.79 -11.94 4.43
C PRO A 178 3.93 -12.42 3.54
N SER A 179 5.15 -12.30 4.05
CA SER A 179 6.37 -12.93 3.56
C SER A 179 7.16 -13.53 4.72
N SER A 180 7.95 -14.56 4.49
CA SER A 180 8.80 -15.20 5.52
C SER A 180 10.28 -15.02 5.20
N THR A 181 11.11 -14.91 6.21
CA THR A 181 12.57 -14.84 6.11
C THR A 181 13.19 -16.18 5.72
N SER A 182 12.55 -17.28 6.09
CA SER A 182 13.13 -18.65 6.00
C SER A 182 12.18 -19.69 5.41
N GLY A 183 11.20 -19.27 4.60
CA GLY A 183 10.24 -20.21 4.02
C GLY A 183 9.44 -19.60 2.88
N GLY A 184 8.54 -20.41 2.33
CA GLY A 184 7.61 -19.98 1.28
C GLY A 184 6.33 -19.39 1.83
N GLN A 185 5.36 -19.13 0.95
CA GLN A 185 4.08 -18.50 1.26
C GLN A 185 3.29 -19.22 2.35
N ALA A 186 3.29 -20.56 2.37
CA ALA A 186 2.57 -21.34 3.37
C ALA A 186 3.11 -21.05 4.79
N LYS A 187 4.43 -20.93 4.95
CA LYS A 187 5.05 -20.59 6.23
C LYS A 187 4.70 -19.17 6.64
N ALA A 188 4.79 -18.19 5.73
CA ALA A 188 4.42 -16.81 5.99
C ALA A 188 2.97 -16.68 6.47
N MET A 189 2.04 -17.43 5.88
CA MET A 189 0.63 -17.48 6.33
C MET A 189 0.51 -18.08 7.73
N THR A 190 1.25 -19.17 8.03
CA THR A 190 1.25 -19.78 9.37
C THR A 190 1.77 -18.82 10.43
N GLU A 191 2.88 -18.12 10.15
CA GLU A 191 3.47 -17.10 11.04
C GLU A 191 2.47 -15.96 11.31
N LEU A 192 1.80 -15.48 10.24
CA LEU A 192 0.80 -14.42 10.37
C LEU A 192 -0.43 -14.87 11.18
N PHE A 193 -1.00 -16.04 10.90
CA PHE A 193 -2.15 -16.55 11.66
C PHE A 193 -1.79 -16.80 13.12
N ALA A 194 -0.59 -17.28 13.44
CA ALA A 194 -0.13 -17.44 14.82
C ALA A 194 0.01 -16.08 15.56
N THR A 195 0.16 -14.99 14.80
CA THR A 195 0.25 -13.64 15.37
C THR A 195 -1.11 -13.13 15.87
N PHE A 196 -2.22 -13.50 15.22
CA PHE A 196 -3.56 -12.95 15.47
C PHE A 196 -4.61 -14.00 15.92
N GLY A 197 -4.22 -15.29 16.00
CA GLY A 197 -5.09 -16.42 16.36
C GLY A 197 -5.08 -16.79 17.83
#